data_c3ff112f830f19f1ca161de84820361f
#
_entry.id   c3ff112f830f19f1ca161de84820361f
#
_cell.length_a   1.000
_cell.length_b   1.000
_cell.length_c   1.000
_cell.angle_alpha   90.00
_cell.angle_beta   90.00
_cell.angle_gamma   90.00
#
_symmetry.space_group_name_H-M   'P 1'
#
loop_
_entity.id
_entity.type
_entity.pdbx_description
1 polymer ?
#
loop_
_entity_poly.entity_id
_entity_poly.type
_entity_poly.pdbx_seq_one_letter_code
_entity_poly.pdbx_strand_id
1 'polypeptide(L)'
;MAISAILVLEDGTVFKGTAIGAKGTAVGEVVFNTSMTGYQEILTDPSYAEQIITLTYPHIGNTGTNCEDKESTAIVAKGLVIRDLPLLASNFRNEQNLSDYLIANNILGIADIDTRKLTRILREKGAQNGCILTLDDSQKDSLEAAQNNGLEQANAFPGLKGMDLAKIVSTKEKYQWTSGSWALGSPMGEGYSEPENFDFHVVAYDFGAKSNILRMLVDRGCKLTVVPAQTPASDVLAMNPDGIFLSNGPGDPEPCDYAITAIKEILATDIPLFGICLGHQLLGLASGAKTVKMKFGHHGANHPVKDIERDVVMITSQNHGFAVDENNLPNNLRATHKSLFDGSLQGIHRTDKPAFSFQGHPEASPGPHDAAPLFDHFIDLINEYKAKQA
;
A
#
# COMPACT_ATOMS: atom_id res chain seq x y z
N MET A 1 -5.54 33.77 -9.50
CA MET A 1 -4.35 33.83 -8.63
C MET A 1 -4.17 32.45 -8.02
N ALA A 2 -2.93 31.97 -7.88
CA ALA A 2 -2.67 30.70 -7.20
C ALA A 2 -3.10 30.80 -5.73
N ILE A 3 -3.73 29.75 -5.23
CA ILE A 3 -4.19 29.68 -3.84
C ILE A 3 -2.98 29.29 -3.00
N SER A 4 -2.68 30.06 -1.95
CA SER A 4 -1.60 29.71 -1.02
C SER A 4 -2.01 28.53 -0.15
N ALA A 5 -1.05 27.69 0.21
CA ALA A 5 -1.25 26.59 1.16
C ALA A 5 -0.07 26.50 2.12
N ILE A 6 -0.30 25.88 3.27
CA ILE A 6 0.76 25.54 4.23
C ILE A 6 0.66 24.07 4.61
N LEU A 7 1.81 23.43 4.88
CA LEU A 7 1.93 22.20 5.60
C LEU A 7 2.57 22.48 6.96
N VAL A 8 1.90 22.12 8.03
CA VAL A 8 2.37 22.26 9.41
C VAL A 8 2.61 20.88 10.00
N LEU A 9 3.81 20.61 10.50
CA LEU A 9 4.14 19.36 11.19
C LEU A 9 3.91 19.49 12.71
N GLU A 10 3.73 18.36 13.39
CA GLU A 10 3.52 18.31 14.84
C GLU A 10 4.68 18.90 15.66
N ASP A 11 5.90 18.95 15.09
CA ASP A 11 7.05 19.60 15.71
C ASP A 11 7.09 21.13 15.55
N GLY A 12 6.04 21.71 14.94
CA GLY A 12 5.92 23.14 14.64
C GLY A 12 6.62 23.59 13.35
N THR A 13 7.24 22.69 12.59
CA THR A 13 7.84 23.04 11.30
C THR A 13 6.76 23.39 10.29
N VAL A 14 6.92 24.51 9.60
CA VAL A 14 5.98 25.00 8.59
C VAL A 14 6.64 25.07 7.22
N PHE A 15 5.94 24.54 6.22
CA PHE A 15 6.24 24.72 4.80
C PHE A 15 5.15 25.53 4.14
N LYS A 16 5.54 26.54 3.34
CA LYS A 16 4.62 27.36 2.55
C LYS A 16 4.73 27.00 1.09
N GLY A 17 3.60 26.87 0.43
CA GLY A 17 3.55 26.47 -0.98
C GLY A 17 2.25 26.90 -1.65
N THR A 18 1.96 26.28 -2.77
CA THR A 18 0.79 26.51 -3.62
C THR A 18 -0.17 25.33 -3.54
N ALA A 19 -1.45 25.59 -3.34
CA ALA A 19 -2.50 24.57 -3.39
C ALA A 19 -2.68 24.07 -4.82
N ILE A 20 -2.69 22.74 -4.99
CA ILE A 20 -2.84 22.07 -6.29
C ILE A 20 -4.02 21.08 -6.35
N GLY A 21 -4.79 20.96 -5.28
CA GLY A 21 -5.96 20.07 -5.18
C GLY A 21 -7.18 20.79 -4.63
N ALA A 22 -8.03 20.05 -3.92
CA ALA A 22 -9.20 20.57 -3.26
C ALA A 22 -8.84 21.62 -2.20
N LYS A 23 -9.82 22.46 -1.82
CA LYS A 23 -9.66 23.42 -0.74
C LYS A 23 -10.08 22.82 0.59
N GLY A 24 -9.49 23.30 1.68
CA GLY A 24 -9.85 22.89 3.04
C GLY A 24 -8.66 22.57 3.91
N THR A 25 -8.85 21.57 4.75
CA THR A 25 -7.86 21.06 5.71
C THR A 25 -7.78 19.54 5.63
N ALA A 26 -6.57 19.00 5.65
CA ALA A 26 -6.32 17.58 5.68
C ALA A 26 -5.25 17.25 6.73
N VAL A 27 -5.54 16.27 7.58
CA VAL A 27 -4.65 15.83 8.66
C VAL A 27 -4.31 14.36 8.50
N GLY A 28 -3.07 13.98 8.77
CA GLY A 28 -2.61 12.60 8.71
C GLY A 28 -1.13 12.45 9.02
N GLU A 29 -0.65 11.20 9.10
CA GLU A 29 0.77 10.91 9.23
C GLU A 29 1.50 11.27 7.91
N VAL A 30 2.51 12.13 7.98
CA VAL A 30 3.28 12.54 6.81
C VAL A 30 4.37 11.51 6.53
N VAL A 31 4.29 10.92 5.36
CA VAL A 31 5.27 9.94 4.87
C VAL A 31 5.90 10.43 3.57
N PHE A 32 7.06 9.87 3.20
CA PHE A 32 7.68 10.16 1.90
C PHE A 32 7.80 8.88 1.08
N ASN A 33 7.66 9.01 -0.23
CA ASN A 33 7.87 7.93 -1.18
C ASN A 33 8.93 8.35 -2.21
N THR A 34 9.89 7.45 -2.49
CA THR A 34 11.04 7.71 -3.36
C THR A 34 10.84 7.24 -4.80
N SER A 35 9.66 6.75 -5.17
CA SER A 35 9.35 6.33 -6.54
C SER A 35 9.44 7.52 -7.50
N MET A 36 9.98 7.27 -8.69
CA MET A 36 10.13 8.28 -9.73
C MET A 36 8.91 8.38 -10.65
N THR A 37 8.06 7.35 -10.65
CA THR A 37 6.87 7.20 -11.50
C THR A 37 5.73 6.61 -10.69
N GLY A 38 4.52 6.54 -11.28
CA GLY A 38 3.38 5.85 -10.69
C GLY A 38 2.71 6.62 -9.56
N TYR A 39 2.68 7.94 -9.64
CA TYR A 39 2.05 8.76 -8.60
C TYR A 39 0.53 8.55 -8.50
N GLN A 40 -0.13 8.16 -9.59
CA GLN A 40 -1.56 7.85 -9.57
C GLN A 40 -1.83 6.53 -8.85
N GLU A 41 -1.03 5.52 -9.11
CA GLU A 41 -1.06 4.22 -8.43
C GLU A 41 -0.75 4.40 -6.93
N ILE A 42 0.24 5.22 -6.57
CA ILE A 42 0.55 5.56 -5.18
C ILE A 42 -0.63 6.24 -4.49
N LEU A 43 -1.28 7.23 -5.14
CA LEU A 43 -2.43 7.93 -4.58
C LEU A 43 -3.64 7.01 -4.36
N THR A 44 -3.80 6.00 -5.22
CA THR A 44 -4.93 5.06 -5.18
C THR A 44 -4.62 3.77 -4.42
N ASP A 45 -3.40 3.59 -3.89
CA ASP A 45 -3.05 2.48 -3.00
C ASP A 45 -3.73 2.65 -1.63
N PRO A 46 -4.65 1.73 -1.25
CA PRO A 46 -5.35 1.83 0.03
C PRO A 46 -4.44 1.81 1.26
N SER A 47 -3.20 1.31 1.12
CA SER A 47 -2.21 1.29 2.21
C SER A 47 -1.83 2.69 2.72
N TYR A 48 -2.12 3.77 1.96
CA TYR A 48 -1.92 5.15 2.39
C TYR A 48 -3.10 5.78 3.14
N ALA A 49 -4.09 4.99 3.59
CA ALA A 49 -5.19 5.55 4.39
C ALA A 49 -4.65 6.29 5.62
N GLU A 50 -5.23 7.47 5.90
CA GLU A 50 -4.84 8.40 6.98
C GLU A 50 -3.43 8.98 6.84
N GLN A 51 -2.79 8.91 5.66
CA GLN A 51 -1.45 9.46 5.41
C GLN A 51 -1.47 10.64 4.42
N ILE A 52 -0.53 11.57 4.61
CA ILE A 52 -0.17 12.64 3.68
C ILE A 52 1.11 12.21 2.97
N ILE A 53 1.04 12.01 1.67
CA ILE A 53 2.13 11.43 0.87
C ILE A 53 3.03 12.53 0.34
N THR A 54 4.31 12.50 0.67
CA THR A 54 5.34 13.35 0.07
C THR A 54 6.08 12.57 -1.02
N LEU A 55 5.98 13.00 -2.28
CA LEU A 55 6.75 12.43 -3.37
C LEU A 55 8.08 13.16 -3.53
N THR A 56 9.19 12.41 -3.44
CA THR A 56 10.53 13.01 -3.45
C THR A 56 11.04 13.34 -4.85
N TYR A 57 10.47 12.70 -5.88
CA TYR A 57 10.77 13.01 -7.27
C TYR A 57 10.26 14.41 -7.62
N PRO A 58 11.08 15.27 -8.29
CA PRO A 58 10.71 16.67 -8.45
C PRO A 58 9.56 16.93 -9.42
N HIS A 59 9.36 16.12 -10.44
CA HIS A 59 8.40 16.35 -11.52
C HIS A 59 7.20 15.40 -11.40
N ILE A 60 6.24 15.72 -10.56
CA ILE A 60 5.05 14.92 -10.32
C ILE A 60 3.84 15.53 -11.05
N GLY A 61 3.13 14.72 -11.84
CA GLY A 61 2.01 15.15 -12.69
C GLY A 61 2.38 15.32 -14.16
N ASN A 62 3.65 15.10 -14.53
CA ASN A 62 4.18 15.29 -15.88
C ASN A 62 3.57 14.36 -16.94
N THR A 63 3.06 13.20 -16.55
CA THR A 63 2.41 12.23 -17.44
C THR A 63 0.88 12.33 -17.44
N GLY A 64 0.31 13.20 -16.58
CA GLY A 64 -1.13 13.29 -16.38
C GLY A 64 -1.69 12.11 -15.59
N THR A 65 -3.00 11.94 -15.64
CA THR A 65 -3.74 10.84 -15.04
C THR A 65 -4.74 10.28 -16.05
N ASN A 66 -5.20 9.04 -15.82
CA ASN A 66 -6.17 8.35 -16.67
C ASN A 66 -7.11 7.46 -15.83
N CYS A 67 -8.11 6.85 -16.47
CA CYS A 67 -9.09 6.02 -15.78
C CYS A 67 -8.58 4.61 -15.43
N GLU A 68 -7.46 4.16 -16.01
CA GLU A 68 -6.96 2.78 -15.90
C GLU A 68 -5.89 2.61 -14.81
N ASP A 69 -4.98 3.58 -14.62
CA ASP A 69 -3.84 3.49 -13.69
C ASP A 69 -4.27 3.67 -12.23
N LYS A 70 -5.18 2.81 -11.77
CA LYS A 70 -5.74 2.80 -10.42
C LYS A 70 -5.48 1.47 -9.72
N GLU A 71 -5.14 1.57 -8.44
CA GLU A 71 -5.00 0.41 -7.56
C GLU A 71 -6.23 0.16 -6.69
N SER A 72 -7.17 1.13 -6.65
CA SER A 72 -8.48 0.99 -6.00
C SER A 72 -9.51 1.95 -6.60
N THR A 73 -10.76 1.82 -6.17
CA THR A 73 -11.88 2.63 -6.67
C THR A 73 -11.87 4.08 -6.18
N ALA A 74 -11.12 4.39 -5.11
CA ALA A 74 -11.07 5.70 -4.50
C ALA A 74 -9.68 6.02 -3.95
N ILE A 75 -9.35 7.31 -3.86
CA ILE A 75 -8.17 7.78 -3.12
C ILE A 75 -8.52 7.85 -1.64
N VAL A 76 -7.75 7.14 -0.81
CA VAL A 76 -7.93 7.14 0.65
C VAL A 76 -6.83 7.92 1.40
N ALA A 77 -5.77 8.29 0.69
CA ALA A 77 -4.75 9.20 1.19
C ALA A 77 -5.35 10.56 1.55
N LYS A 78 -4.85 11.20 2.61
CA LYS A 78 -5.35 12.50 3.08
C LYS A 78 -4.87 13.69 2.26
N GLY A 79 -3.70 13.58 1.65
CA GLY A 79 -3.15 14.67 0.86
C GLY A 79 -1.87 14.31 0.14
N LEU A 80 -1.46 15.20 -0.76
CA LEU A 80 -0.27 15.08 -1.57
C LEU A 80 0.66 16.26 -1.37
N VAL A 81 1.95 16.00 -1.18
CA VAL A 81 3.02 17.00 -1.10
C VAL A 81 4.02 16.75 -2.21
N ILE A 82 4.25 17.74 -3.06
CA ILE A 82 5.21 17.66 -4.17
C ILE A 82 6.09 18.89 -4.23
N ARG A 83 7.22 18.78 -4.96
CA ARG A 83 8.09 19.90 -5.22
C ARG A 83 7.53 20.81 -6.32
N ASP A 84 7.38 20.28 -7.52
CA ASP A 84 6.95 21.03 -8.70
C ASP A 84 5.72 20.37 -9.34
N LEU A 85 4.73 21.18 -9.68
CA LEU A 85 3.63 20.78 -10.55
C LEU A 85 3.95 21.24 -11.97
N PRO A 86 4.09 20.33 -12.96
CA PRO A 86 4.37 20.69 -14.34
C PRO A 86 3.29 21.56 -14.96
N LEU A 87 3.71 22.52 -15.80
CA LEU A 87 2.78 23.39 -16.55
C LEU A 87 1.94 22.61 -17.56
N LEU A 88 2.51 21.52 -18.11
CA LEU A 88 1.85 20.66 -19.09
C LEU A 88 2.09 19.21 -18.72
N ALA A 89 1.03 18.41 -18.79
CA ALA A 89 1.10 16.95 -18.79
C ALA A 89 1.26 16.46 -20.24
N SER A 90 2.17 15.51 -20.46
CA SER A 90 2.46 14.97 -21.79
C SER A 90 2.68 13.46 -21.72
N ASN A 91 1.66 12.71 -22.11
CA ASN A 91 1.68 11.26 -22.28
C ASN A 91 0.53 10.87 -23.20
N PHE A 92 0.68 9.81 -24.02
CA PHE A 92 -0.38 9.36 -24.91
C PHE A 92 -1.63 8.83 -24.20
N ARG A 93 -1.49 8.41 -22.92
CA ARG A 93 -2.58 7.97 -22.03
C ARG A 93 -3.11 9.07 -21.12
N ASN A 94 -2.67 10.33 -21.30
CA ASN A 94 -3.12 11.43 -20.46
C ASN A 94 -4.57 11.82 -20.79
N GLU A 95 -5.47 11.70 -19.84
CA GLU A 95 -6.86 12.14 -19.91
C GLU A 95 -7.11 13.41 -19.11
N GLN A 96 -6.38 13.60 -17.99
CA GLN A 96 -6.58 14.69 -17.06
C GLN A 96 -5.25 15.10 -16.39
N ASN A 97 -5.05 16.38 -16.11
CA ASN A 97 -3.89 16.81 -15.31
C ASN A 97 -4.08 16.46 -13.83
N LEU A 98 -2.95 16.39 -13.11
CA LEU A 98 -2.94 15.97 -11.69
C LEU A 98 -3.78 16.90 -10.78
N SER A 99 -3.76 18.22 -11.01
CA SER A 99 -4.52 19.18 -10.19
C SER A 99 -6.03 18.95 -10.30
N ASP A 100 -6.54 18.81 -11.53
CA ASP A 100 -7.96 18.54 -11.76
C ASP A 100 -8.35 17.15 -11.20
N TYR A 101 -7.47 16.15 -11.32
CA TYR A 101 -7.67 14.83 -10.72
C TYR A 101 -7.81 14.90 -9.20
N LEU A 102 -6.94 15.64 -8.51
CA LEU A 102 -7.02 15.82 -7.07
C LEU A 102 -8.31 16.56 -6.66
N ILE A 103 -8.68 17.60 -7.40
CA ILE A 103 -9.94 18.34 -7.15
C ILE A 103 -11.16 17.44 -7.33
N ALA A 104 -11.21 16.67 -8.42
CA ALA A 104 -12.32 15.77 -8.71
C ALA A 104 -12.50 14.68 -7.64
N ASN A 105 -11.40 14.26 -7.00
CA ASN A 105 -11.41 13.28 -5.91
C ASN A 105 -11.45 13.92 -4.50
N ASN A 106 -11.60 15.23 -4.39
CA ASN A 106 -11.64 15.99 -3.14
C ASN A 106 -10.36 15.80 -2.27
N ILE A 107 -9.19 15.68 -2.90
CA ILE A 107 -7.90 15.51 -2.23
C ILE A 107 -7.14 16.83 -2.20
N LEU A 108 -6.61 17.18 -1.02
CA LEU A 108 -5.76 18.36 -0.88
C LEU A 108 -4.35 18.03 -1.40
N GLY A 109 -3.75 19.02 -2.08
CA GLY A 109 -2.37 18.91 -2.53
C GLY A 109 -1.64 20.24 -2.35
N ILE A 110 -0.34 20.17 -2.07
CA ILE A 110 0.55 21.32 -1.94
C ILE A 110 1.83 21.10 -2.74
N ALA A 111 2.17 22.08 -3.58
CA ALA A 111 3.38 22.15 -4.37
C ALA A 111 4.28 23.31 -3.92
N ASP A 112 5.43 23.49 -4.59
CA ASP A 112 6.42 24.53 -4.32
C ASP A 112 7.08 24.40 -2.94
N ILE A 113 7.21 23.17 -2.44
CA ILE A 113 7.80 22.84 -1.15
C ILE A 113 9.21 22.28 -1.30
N ASP A 114 10.08 22.58 -0.34
CA ASP A 114 11.36 21.88 -0.18
C ASP A 114 11.12 20.46 0.37
N THR A 115 10.75 19.53 -0.54
CA THR A 115 10.52 18.13 -0.23
C THR A 115 11.79 17.43 0.28
N ARG A 116 12.98 17.90 -0.10
CA ARG A 116 14.25 17.39 0.42
C ARG A 116 14.43 17.72 1.91
N LYS A 117 14.11 18.95 2.33
CA LYS A 117 14.12 19.34 3.74
C LYS A 117 13.10 18.54 4.53
N LEU A 118 11.87 18.37 4.00
CA LEU A 118 10.81 17.58 4.63
C LEU A 118 11.25 16.14 4.82
N THR A 119 11.75 15.48 3.78
CA THR A 119 12.24 14.09 3.83
C THR A 119 13.36 13.92 4.86
N ARG A 120 14.27 14.90 4.99
CA ARG A 120 15.33 14.86 6.02
C ARG A 120 14.75 14.90 7.43
N ILE A 121 13.75 15.77 7.68
CA ILE A 121 13.07 15.86 8.98
C ILE A 121 12.44 14.50 9.33
N LEU A 122 11.68 13.92 8.40
CA LEU A 122 11.01 12.62 8.61
C LEU A 122 12.01 11.49 8.88
N ARG A 123 13.14 11.46 8.15
CA ARG A 123 14.19 10.47 8.37
C ARG A 123 14.90 10.64 9.71
N GLU A 124 15.18 11.87 10.13
CA GLU A 124 15.92 12.17 11.36
C GLU A 124 15.04 12.01 12.61
N LYS A 125 13.80 12.52 12.58
CA LYS A 125 12.88 12.54 13.74
C LYS A 125 11.91 11.36 13.77
N GLY A 126 11.63 10.73 12.64
CA GLY A 126 10.59 9.71 12.45
C GLY A 126 9.40 10.27 11.67
N ALA A 127 8.41 9.42 11.42
CA ALA A 127 7.14 9.86 10.87
C ALA A 127 6.52 10.94 11.77
N GLN A 128 5.98 11.99 11.16
CA GLN A 128 5.39 13.16 11.82
C GLN A 128 3.94 13.25 11.45
N ASN A 129 3.07 13.58 12.38
CA ASN A 129 1.74 14.03 12.04
C ASN A 129 1.82 15.42 11.38
N GLY A 130 0.94 15.68 10.43
CA GLY A 130 0.91 16.96 9.73
C GLY A 130 -0.48 17.38 9.32
N CYS A 131 -0.60 18.67 9.03
CA CYS A 131 -1.84 19.30 8.57
C CYS A 131 -1.54 20.14 7.34
N ILE A 132 -2.23 19.87 6.22
CA ILE A 132 -2.27 20.73 5.04
C ILE A 132 -3.48 21.65 5.17
N LEU A 133 -3.27 22.98 5.00
CA LEU A 133 -4.34 23.96 4.95
C LEU A 133 -4.21 24.81 3.68
N THR A 134 -5.31 24.99 2.96
CA THR A 134 -5.39 26.01 1.93
C THR A 134 -5.79 27.35 2.55
N LEU A 135 -5.14 28.43 2.15
CA LEU A 135 -5.38 29.77 2.68
C LEU A 135 -6.25 30.56 1.71
N ASP A 136 -7.40 31.04 2.17
CA ASP A 136 -8.19 32.01 1.46
C ASP A 136 -7.63 33.46 1.66
N ASP A 137 -8.22 34.44 0.95
CA ASP A 137 -7.72 35.81 1.01
C ASP A 137 -7.87 36.45 2.42
N SER A 138 -8.85 36.00 3.22
CA SER A 138 -9.04 36.46 4.61
C SER A 138 -8.03 35.87 5.58
N GLN A 139 -7.53 34.67 5.30
CA GLN A 139 -6.55 33.96 6.12
C GLN A 139 -5.10 34.35 5.77
N LYS A 140 -4.85 34.98 4.61
CA LYS A 140 -3.53 35.54 4.28
C LYS A 140 -3.10 36.64 5.26
N ASP A 141 -4.08 37.41 5.78
CA ASP A 141 -3.82 38.46 6.77
C ASP A 141 -3.58 37.93 8.18
N SER A 142 -3.77 36.62 8.40
CA SER A 142 -3.61 35.94 9.70
C SER A 142 -2.88 34.58 9.55
N LEU A 143 -1.73 34.60 8.86
CA LEU A 143 -0.89 33.40 8.65
C LEU A 143 -0.53 32.71 9.96
N GLU A 144 -0.28 33.48 11.02
CA GLU A 144 0.04 32.95 12.35
C GLU A 144 -1.13 32.14 12.93
N ALA A 145 -2.37 32.62 12.79
CA ALA A 145 -3.56 31.90 13.23
C ALA A 145 -3.73 30.58 12.45
N ALA A 146 -3.49 30.61 11.12
CA ALA A 146 -3.53 29.39 10.32
C ALA A 146 -2.45 28.38 10.72
N GLN A 147 -1.24 28.83 11.05
CA GLN A 147 -0.14 27.97 11.53
C GLN A 147 -0.50 27.36 12.89
N ASN A 148 -1.03 28.15 13.82
CA ASN A 148 -1.46 27.65 15.13
C ASN A 148 -2.58 26.62 15.02
N ASN A 149 -3.58 26.88 14.18
CA ASN A 149 -4.65 25.92 13.90
C ASN A 149 -4.09 24.62 13.28
N GLY A 150 -3.19 24.73 12.29
CA GLY A 150 -2.55 23.55 11.69
C GLY A 150 -1.74 22.73 12.69
N LEU A 151 -1.01 23.38 13.59
CA LEU A 151 -0.25 22.73 14.65
C LEU A 151 -1.18 22.01 15.65
N GLU A 152 -2.26 22.66 16.07
CA GLU A 152 -3.26 22.05 16.96
C GLU A 152 -3.86 20.78 16.31
N GLN A 153 -4.26 20.85 15.04
CA GLN A 153 -4.82 19.70 14.35
C GLN A 153 -3.80 18.58 14.13
N ALA A 154 -2.55 18.89 13.78
CA ALA A 154 -1.49 17.90 13.65
C ALA A 154 -1.22 17.18 14.98
N ASN A 155 -1.19 17.91 16.09
CA ASN A 155 -1.00 17.34 17.44
C ASN A 155 -2.22 16.56 17.95
N ALA A 156 -3.43 16.87 17.48
CA ALA A 156 -4.65 16.17 17.85
C ALA A 156 -4.79 14.80 17.12
N PHE A 157 -4.07 14.59 16.04
CA PHE A 157 -4.11 13.31 15.32
C PHE A 157 -3.36 12.23 16.13
N PRO A 158 -4.00 11.07 16.45
CA PRO A 158 -3.41 10.08 17.34
C PRO A 158 -2.26 9.27 16.71
N GLY A 159 -1.99 9.43 15.41
CA GLY A 159 -1.07 8.58 14.65
C GLY A 159 -1.67 7.22 14.30
N LEU A 160 -0.94 6.42 13.52
CA LEU A 160 -1.47 5.15 12.98
C LEU A 160 -1.42 3.98 13.97
N LYS A 161 -0.62 4.08 15.04
CA LYS A 161 -0.50 3.00 16.03
C LYS A 161 -1.82 2.78 16.76
N GLY A 162 -2.28 1.52 16.78
CA GLY A 162 -3.58 1.14 17.34
C GLY A 162 -4.78 1.39 16.44
N MET A 163 -4.57 1.88 15.19
CA MET A 163 -5.66 2.07 14.23
C MET A 163 -5.88 0.83 13.37
N ASP A 164 -7.05 0.24 13.47
CA ASP A 164 -7.55 -0.76 12.52
C ASP A 164 -8.13 -0.06 11.29
N LEU A 165 -7.27 0.23 10.31
CA LEU A 165 -7.69 0.83 9.05
C LEU A 165 -8.11 -0.21 8.01
N ALA A 166 -7.69 -1.46 8.16
CA ALA A 166 -8.01 -2.53 7.22
C ALA A 166 -9.53 -2.71 7.07
N LYS A 167 -10.29 -2.73 8.17
CA LYS A 167 -11.76 -2.83 8.12
C LYS A 167 -12.46 -1.60 7.52
N ILE A 168 -11.77 -0.44 7.51
CA ILE A 168 -12.31 0.80 6.96
C ILE A 168 -12.24 0.79 5.44
N VAL A 169 -11.08 0.36 4.88
CA VAL A 169 -10.83 0.36 3.43
C VAL A 169 -11.31 -0.91 2.74
N SER A 170 -11.52 -1.99 3.49
CA SER A 170 -12.01 -3.28 2.98
C SER A 170 -13.35 -3.16 2.26
N THR A 171 -13.56 -4.01 1.25
CA THR A 171 -14.87 -4.19 0.62
C THR A 171 -15.95 -4.52 1.65
N LYS A 172 -17.18 -4.11 1.38
CA LYS A 172 -18.34 -4.40 2.27
C LYS A 172 -19.00 -5.72 1.94
N GLU A 173 -18.87 -6.19 0.70
CA GLU A 173 -19.49 -7.41 0.21
C GLU A 173 -18.46 -8.23 -0.57
N LYS A 174 -18.64 -9.55 -0.58
CA LYS A 174 -17.82 -10.42 -1.41
C LYS A 174 -18.10 -10.20 -2.90
N TYR A 175 -17.07 -10.26 -3.70
CA TYR A 175 -17.19 -10.16 -5.16
C TYR A 175 -16.22 -11.10 -5.88
N GLN A 176 -16.46 -11.32 -7.17
CA GLN A 176 -15.55 -12.07 -8.05
C GLN A 176 -14.64 -11.09 -8.77
N TRP A 177 -13.37 -11.48 -8.94
CA TRP A 177 -12.41 -10.75 -9.75
C TRP A 177 -11.79 -11.69 -10.79
N THR A 178 -11.86 -11.30 -12.05
CA THR A 178 -11.42 -12.12 -13.20
C THR A 178 -10.56 -11.34 -14.20
N SER A 179 -10.34 -10.05 -13.96
CA SER A 179 -9.55 -9.19 -14.85
C SER A 179 -8.05 -9.35 -14.55
N GLY A 180 -7.26 -9.59 -15.57
CA GLY A 180 -5.80 -9.70 -15.49
C GLY A 180 -5.09 -8.38 -15.75
N SER A 181 -3.78 -8.43 -16.00
CA SER A 181 -2.94 -7.24 -16.18
C SER A 181 -3.25 -6.49 -17.49
N TRP A 182 -3.05 -5.16 -17.43
CA TRP A 182 -3.16 -4.28 -18.58
C TRP A 182 -1.99 -4.52 -19.55
N ALA A 183 -2.28 -4.54 -20.84
CA ALA A 183 -1.27 -4.67 -21.89
C ALA A 183 -1.54 -3.74 -23.05
N LEU A 184 -0.47 -3.10 -23.57
CA LEU A 184 -0.50 -2.32 -24.80
C LEU A 184 -0.48 -3.28 -26.01
N GLY A 185 -1.43 -3.10 -26.93
CA GLY A 185 -1.46 -3.88 -28.18
C GLY A 185 -1.77 -5.36 -27.98
N SER A 186 -2.54 -5.72 -26.99
CA SER A 186 -3.07 -7.09 -26.83
C SER A 186 -3.90 -7.49 -28.06
N PRO A 187 -4.00 -8.80 -28.38
CA PRO A 187 -4.88 -9.27 -29.48
C PRO A 187 -6.35 -8.87 -29.31
N MET A 188 -6.77 -8.53 -28.10
CA MET A 188 -8.12 -8.05 -27.75
C MET A 188 -8.22 -6.51 -27.72
N GLY A 189 -7.14 -5.78 -28.09
CA GLY A 189 -7.04 -4.33 -28.01
C GLY A 189 -6.18 -3.86 -26.84
N GLU A 190 -6.14 -2.55 -26.60
CA GLU A 190 -5.54 -1.97 -25.40
C GLU A 190 -6.47 -2.22 -24.22
N GLY A 191 -5.92 -2.57 -23.05
CA GLY A 191 -6.69 -2.73 -21.83
C GLY A 191 -6.28 -3.93 -20.98
N TYR A 192 -7.14 -4.27 -20.04
CA TYR A 192 -6.95 -5.40 -19.13
C TYR A 192 -7.30 -6.73 -19.82
N SER A 193 -6.55 -7.79 -19.51
CA SER A 193 -6.86 -9.13 -20.00
C SER A 193 -8.11 -9.68 -19.30
N GLU A 194 -8.94 -10.44 -20.06
CA GLU A 194 -10.17 -11.07 -19.56
C GLU A 194 -10.13 -12.56 -19.92
N PRO A 195 -9.41 -13.41 -19.14
CA PRO A 195 -9.33 -14.84 -19.43
C PRO A 195 -10.69 -15.53 -19.22
N GLU A 196 -11.03 -16.47 -20.11
CA GLU A 196 -12.28 -17.24 -20.04
C GLU A 196 -12.19 -18.47 -19.13
N ASN A 197 -10.98 -19.02 -18.94
CA ASN A 197 -10.74 -20.25 -18.19
C ASN A 197 -9.79 -20.00 -17.02
N PHE A 198 -10.03 -20.68 -15.93
CA PHE A 198 -9.26 -20.62 -14.70
C PHE A 198 -8.96 -22.04 -14.20
N ASP A 199 -7.73 -22.24 -13.71
CA ASP A 199 -7.26 -23.53 -13.20
C ASP A 199 -7.47 -23.65 -11.69
N PHE A 200 -7.53 -22.50 -11.00
CA PHE A 200 -7.53 -22.41 -9.53
C PHE A 200 -8.62 -21.48 -9.02
N HIS A 201 -9.17 -21.82 -7.86
CA HIS A 201 -10.04 -20.93 -7.08
C HIS A 201 -9.28 -20.41 -5.87
N VAL A 202 -9.00 -19.11 -5.82
CA VAL A 202 -8.35 -18.46 -4.69
C VAL A 202 -9.33 -17.53 -3.99
N VAL A 203 -9.43 -17.64 -2.65
CA VAL A 203 -10.16 -16.68 -1.83
C VAL A 203 -9.16 -15.66 -1.27
N ALA A 204 -9.40 -14.38 -1.59
CA ALA A 204 -8.55 -13.27 -1.19
C ALA A 204 -9.24 -12.43 -0.10
N TYR A 205 -8.63 -12.32 1.07
CA TYR A 205 -9.05 -11.35 2.08
C TYR A 205 -8.66 -9.94 1.65
N ASP A 206 -9.63 -9.04 1.62
CA ASP A 206 -9.41 -7.63 1.30
C ASP A 206 -9.17 -6.81 2.58
N PHE A 207 -7.91 -6.54 2.87
CA PHE A 207 -7.48 -5.59 3.90
C PHE A 207 -7.19 -4.20 3.34
N GLY A 208 -7.47 -3.96 2.08
CA GLY A 208 -7.10 -2.81 1.26
C GLY A 208 -6.28 -3.27 0.06
N ALA A 209 -6.83 -4.24 -0.68
CA ALA A 209 -6.13 -4.89 -1.77
C ALA A 209 -5.88 -3.94 -2.94
N LYS A 210 -4.62 -3.87 -3.40
CA LYS A 210 -4.27 -3.26 -4.69
C LYS A 210 -4.78 -4.12 -5.83
N SER A 211 -5.40 -3.48 -6.81
CA SER A 211 -5.96 -4.17 -7.99
C SER A 211 -4.88 -4.98 -8.74
N ASN A 212 -3.64 -4.49 -8.78
CA ASN A 212 -2.57 -5.20 -9.49
C ASN A 212 -2.19 -6.53 -8.85
N ILE A 213 -2.36 -6.69 -7.54
CA ILE A 213 -2.20 -7.99 -6.87
C ILE A 213 -3.22 -8.99 -7.43
N LEU A 214 -4.48 -8.58 -7.51
CA LEU A 214 -5.56 -9.43 -8.00
C LEU A 214 -5.34 -9.79 -9.49
N ARG A 215 -4.90 -8.81 -10.29
CA ARG A 215 -4.56 -9.01 -11.71
C ARG A 215 -3.45 -10.05 -11.88
N MET A 216 -2.38 -9.95 -11.10
CA MET A 216 -1.24 -10.89 -11.19
C MET A 216 -1.59 -12.32 -10.79
N LEU A 217 -2.56 -12.52 -9.89
CA LEU A 217 -3.12 -13.84 -9.58
C LEU A 217 -3.97 -14.38 -10.74
N VAL A 218 -4.78 -13.51 -11.37
CA VAL A 218 -5.58 -13.86 -12.56
C VAL A 218 -4.70 -14.27 -13.73
N ASP A 219 -3.61 -13.54 -13.99
CA ASP A 219 -2.64 -13.88 -15.05
C ASP A 219 -2.01 -15.27 -14.87
N ARG A 220 -2.11 -15.84 -13.65
CA ARG A 220 -1.62 -17.17 -13.29
C ARG A 220 -2.73 -18.23 -13.20
N GLY A 221 -3.87 -17.94 -13.80
CA GLY A 221 -4.99 -18.88 -13.89
C GLY A 221 -5.88 -18.93 -12.64
N CYS A 222 -5.81 -17.93 -11.75
CA CYS A 222 -6.66 -17.87 -10.57
C CYS A 222 -7.96 -17.13 -10.84
N LYS A 223 -9.10 -17.76 -10.57
CA LYS A 223 -10.37 -17.08 -10.35
C LYS A 223 -10.46 -16.64 -8.90
N LEU A 224 -10.67 -15.35 -8.64
CA LEU A 224 -10.66 -14.85 -7.28
C LEU A 224 -12.08 -14.64 -6.74
N THR A 225 -12.28 -15.06 -5.49
CA THR A 225 -13.38 -14.57 -4.65
C THR A 225 -12.77 -13.65 -3.61
N VAL A 226 -13.02 -12.34 -3.74
CA VAL A 226 -12.53 -11.34 -2.80
C VAL A 226 -13.58 -11.20 -1.68
N VAL A 227 -13.12 -11.31 -0.43
CA VAL A 227 -13.99 -11.28 0.75
C VAL A 227 -13.61 -10.12 1.69
N PRO A 228 -14.58 -9.57 2.44
CA PRO A 228 -14.29 -8.56 3.45
C PRO A 228 -13.26 -9.02 4.48
N ALA A 229 -12.51 -8.07 5.05
CA ALA A 229 -11.48 -8.32 6.06
C ALA A 229 -11.96 -9.15 7.26
N GLN A 230 -13.21 -8.96 7.65
CA GLN A 230 -13.82 -9.59 8.84
C GLN A 230 -14.53 -10.93 8.53
N THR A 231 -14.37 -11.48 7.32
CA THR A 231 -15.00 -12.75 6.95
C THR A 231 -14.46 -13.89 7.82
N PRO A 232 -15.32 -14.67 8.51
CA PRO A 232 -14.88 -15.82 9.31
C PRO A 232 -14.18 -16.89 8.46
N ALA A 233 -13.22 -17.60 9.04
CA ALA A 233 -12.53 -18.70 8.35
C ALA A 233 -13.50 -19.79 7.88
N SER A 234 -14.54 -20.12 8.67
CA SER A 234 -15.58 -21.09 8.29
C SER A 234 -16.24 -20.77 6.95
N ASP A 235 -16.53 -19.49 6.71
CA ASP A 235 -17.19 -19.05 5.47
C ASP A 235 -16.23 -19.13 4.28
N VAL A 236 -14.96 -18.82 4.49
CA VAL A 236 -13.90 -18.95 3.46
C VAL A 236 -13.66 -20.42 3.13
N LEU A 237 -13.53 -21.29 4.13
CA LEU A 237 -13.31 -22.72 3.94
C LEU A 237 -14.51 -23.41 3.27
N ALA A 238 -15.74 -22.96 3.54
CA ALA A 238 -16.95 -23.46 2.88
C ALA A 238 -16.99 -23.15 1.36
N MET A 239 -16.16 -22.21 0.87
CA MET A 239 -16.00 -21.93 -0.57
C MET A 239 -15.10 -22.94 -1.29
N ASN A 240 -14.46 -23.87 -0.55
CA ASN A 240 -13.51 -24.86 -1.05
C ASN A 240 -12.41 -24.23 -1.92
N PRO A 241 -11.60 -23.28 -1.40
CA PRO A 241 -10.53 -22.66 -2.16
C PRO A 241 -9.36 -23.63 -2.38
N ASP A 242 -8.68 -23.50 -3.52
CA ASP A 242 -7.39 -24.15 -3.80
C ASP A 242 -6.24 -23.43 -3.09
N GLY A 243 -6.41 -22.14 -2.79
CA GLY A 243 -5.44 -21.31 -2.05
C GLY A 243 -6.11 -20.10 -1.40
N ILE A 244 -5.47 -19.54 -0.38
CA ILE A 244 -5.93 -18.36 0.34
C ILE A 244 -4.89 -17.25 0.23
N PHE A 245 -5.36 -16.06 -0.07
CA PHE A 245 -4.52 -14.87 -0.22
C PHE A 245 -4.86 -13.82 0.84
N LEU A 246 -3.84 -13.25 1.49
CA LEU A 246 -3.96 -12.15 2.45
C LEU A 246 -3.39 -10.89 1.82
N SER A 247 -4.24 -9.91 1.51
CA SER A 247 -3.83 -8.71 0.79
C SER A 247 -2.95 -7.78 1.63
N ASN A 248 -2.35 -6.79 0.96
CA ASN A 248 -1.82 -5.58 1.57
C ASN A 248 -2.93 -4.77 2.25
N GLY A 249 -2.56 -3.74 3.00
CA GLY A 249 -3.51 -2.83 3.62
C GLY A 249 -2.84 -1.82 4.54
N PRO A 250 -3.59 -0.81 5.01
CA PRO A 250 -3.12 0.24 5.90
C PRO A 250 -3.21 -0.13 7.39
N GLY A 251 -2.56 0.68 8.20
CA GLY A 251 -2.74 0.72 9.64
C GLY A 251 -1.84 -0.22 10.43
N ASP A 252 -2.21 -0.41 11.68
CA ASP A 252 -1.53 -1.31 12.61
C ASP A 252 -2.13 -2.71 12.48
N PRO A 253 -1.31 -3.78 12.34
CA PRO A 253 -1.83 -5.14 12.26
C PRO A 253 -2.35 -5.67 13.61
N GLU A 254 -1.89 -5.17 14.76
CA GLU A 254 -2.25 -5.70 16.08
C GLU A 254 -3.75 -5.61 16.40
N PRO A 255 -4.49 -4.52 16.05
CA PRO A 255 -5.92 -4.44 16.29
C PRO A 255 -6.79 -5.33 15.37
N CYS A 256 -6.22 -5.97 14.35
CA CYS A 256 -6.95 -6.83 13.41
C CYS A 256 -7.18 -8.25 13.98
N ASP A 257 -7.68 -8.37 15.22
CA ASP A 257 -7.89 -9.62 15.95
C ASP A 257 -8.79 -10.61 15.20
N TYR A 258 -9.81 -10.13 14.50
CA TYR A 258 -10.67 -10.91 13.63
C TYR A 258 -9.89 -11.65 12.52
N ALA A 259 -8.94 -10.94 11.87
CA ALA A 259 -8.11 -11.52 10.82
C ALA A 259 -7.08 -12.49 11.39
N ILE A 260 -6.44 -12.14 12.52
CA ILE A 260 -5.50 -13.03 13.22
C ILE A 260 -6.18 -14.33 13.63
N THR A 261 -7.43 -14.28 14.12
CA THR A 261 -8.22 -15.45 14.49
C THR A 261 -8.56 -16.30 13.28
N ALA A 262 -9.06 -15.70 12.20
CA ALA A 262 -9.38 -16.40 10.97
C ALA A 262 -8.15 -17.08 10.36
N ILE A 263 -6.98 -16.40 10.34
CA ILE A 263 -5.73 -16.97 9.84
C ILE A 263 -5.29 -18.18 10.68
N LYS A 264 -5.41 -18.12 12.01
CA LYS A 264 -5.11 -19.28 12.89
C LYS A 264 -5.96 -20.51 12.57
N GLU A 265 -7.25 -20.31 12.33
CA GLU A 265 -8.17 -21.38 11.94
C GLU A 265 -7.83 -21.94 10.56
N ILE A 266 -7.49 -21.09 9.59
CA ILE A 266 -7.03 -21.48 8.26
C ILE A 266 -5.72 -22.28 8.33
N LEU A 267 -4.78 -21.87 9.16
CA LEU A 267 -3.50 -22.58 9.37
C LEU A 267 -3.66 -23.97 10.03
N ALA A 268 -4.83 -24.29 10.58
CA ALA A 268 -5.14 -25.67 10.99
C ALA A 268 -5.37 -26.60 9.80
N THR A 269 -5.62 -26.06 8.61
CA THR A 269 -5.70 -26.80 7.33
C THR A 269 -4.34 -26.84 6.64
N ASP A 270 -4.25 -27.57 5.52
CA ASP A 270 -3.07 -27.58 4.64
C ASP A 270 -3.29 -26.77 3.35
N ILE A 271 -4.32 -25.93 3.31
CA ILE A 271 -4.58 -25.04 2.17
C ILE A 271 -3.43 -24.02 2.06
N PRO A 272 -2.80 -23.87 0.89
CA PRO A 272 -1.74 -22.89 0.68
C PRO A 272 -2.16 -21.47 0.97
N LEU A 273 -1.30 -20.70 1.65
CA LEU A 273 -1.55 -19.33 2.04
C LEU A 273 -0.39 -18.42 1.67
N PHE A 274 -0.70 -17.32 0.99
CA PHE A 274 0.27 -16.26 0.68
C PHE A 274 -0.20 -14.91 1.21
N GLY A 275 0.69 -14.17 1.90
CA GLY A 275 0.40 -12.85 2.46
C GLY A 275 1.36 -11.76 1.97
N ILE A 276 0.83 -10.58 1.64
CA ILE A 276 1.59 -9.41 1.19
C ILE A 276 1.41 -8.26 2.18
N CYS A 277 2.51 -7.60 2.57
CA CYS A 277 2.55 -6.39 3.39
C CYS A 277 1.77 -6.55 4.70
N LEU A 278 0.56 -5.99 4.84
CA LEU A 278 -0.29 -6.24 6.01
C LEU A 278 -0.59 -7.74 6.19
N GLY A 279 -0.85 -8.47 5.10
CA GLY A 279 -1.05 -9.92 5.13
C GLY A 279 0.18 -10.69 5.64
N HIS A 280 1.39 -10.20 5.37
CA HIS A 280 2.63 -10.74 5.96
C HIS A 280 2.67 -10.53 7.48
N GLN A 281 2.33 -9.33 7.94
CA GLN A 281 2.32 -9.00 9.37
C GLN A 281 1.26 -9.81 10.13
N LEU A 282 0.07 -9.97 9.53
CA LEU A 282 -1.02 -10.77 10.09
C LEU A 282 -0.68 -12.26 10.16
N LEU A 283 0.00 -12.81 9.14
CA LEU A 283 0.51 -14.19 9.18
C LEU A 283 1.56 -14.35 10.29
N GLY A 284 2.44 -13.36 10.46
CA GLY A 284 3.40 -13.32 11.55
C GLY A 284 2.71 -13.37 12.93
N LEU A 285 1.75 -12.48 13.17
CA LEU A 285 0.97 -12.42 14.42
C LEU A 285 0.18 -13.71 14.68
N ALA A 286 -0.49 -14.24 13.65
CA ALA A 286 -1.24 -15.51 13.76
C ALA A 286 -0.33 -16.69 14.07
N SER A 287 0.94 -16.64 13.68
CA SER A 287 1.98 -17.65 13.96
C SER A 287 2.68 -17.45 15.31
N GLY A 288 2.35 -16.37 16.05
CA GLY A 288 2.91 -16.08 17.37
C GLY A 288 4.09 -15.11 17.40
N ALA A 289 4.45 -14.52 16.26
CA ALA A 289 5.42 -13.42 16.20
C ALA A 289 4.83 -12.12 16.73
N LYS A 290 5.66 -11.08 16.87
CA LYS A 290 5.28 -9.72 17.23
C LYS A 290 5.53 -8.77 16.08
N THR A 291 4.86 -7.62 16.10
CA THR A 291 5.11 -6.52 15.18
C THR A 291 5.66 -5.29 15.91
N VAL A 292 6.36 -4.44 15.16
CA VAL A 292 6.95 -3.20 15.68
C VAL A 292 6.64 -2.04 14.73
N LYS A 293 6.31 -0.87 15.28
CA LYS A 293 6.23 0.37 14.51
C LYS A 293 7.65 0.81 14.13
N MET A 294 7.88 1.03 12.84
CA MET A 294 9.15 1.54 12.33
C MET A 294 9.26 3.05 12.56
N LYS A 295 10.49 3.57 12.57
CA LYS A 295 10.74 5.00 12.81
C LYS A 295 10.10 5.89 11.77
N PHE A 296 10.23 5.55 10.48
CA PHE A 296 9.65 6.29 9.34
C PHE A 296 9.12 5.37 8.22
N GLY A 297 9.17 4.04 8.45
CA GLY A 297 8.72 3.05 7.49
C GLY A 297 9.63 2.91 6.25
N HIS A 298 9.20 2.04 5.34
CA HIS A 298 9.79 1.88 4.03
C HIS A 298 8.75 2.28 2.97
N HIS A 299 9.07 3.28 2.16
CA HIS A 299 8.18 3.77 1.10
C HIS A 299 9.01 4.13 -0.13
N GLY A 300 8.86 3.37 -1.20
CA GLY A 300 9.58 3.58 -2.45
C GLY A 300 9.72 2.32 -3.29
N ALA A 301 10.19 2.48 -4.51
CA ALA A 301 10.30 1.41 -5.50
C ALA A 301 11.77 1.01 -5.81
N ASN A 302 12.68 1.25 -4.88
CA ASN A 302 14.12 1.01 -5.07
C ASN A 302 14.78 0.36 -3.84
N HIS A 303 14.03 -0.43 -3.08
CA HIS A 303 14.53 -1.08 -1.86
C HIS A 303 15.18 -2.42 -2.18
N PRO A 304 16.50 -2.57 -1.92
CA PRO A 304 17.16 -3.85 -2.12
C PRO A 304 16.82 -4.82 -0.98
N VAL A 305 16.35 -6.00 -1.35
CA VAL A 305 15.99 -7.08 -0.43
C VAL A 305 16.80 -8.33 -0.80
N LYS A 306 17.42 -8.93 0.19
CA LYS A 306 18.15 -10.20 0.05
C LYS A 306 17.19 -11.36 0.23
N ASP A 307 17.06 -12.21 -0.79
CA ASP A 307 16.54 -13.56 -0.65
C ASP A 307 17.64 -14.43 -0.01
N ILE A 308 17.38 -14.92 1.19
CA ILE A 308 18.35 -15.64 1.99
C ILE A 308 18.58 -17.08 1.44
N GLU A 309 17.53 -17.67 0.86
CA GLU A 309 17.57 -19.06 0.38
C GLU A 309 18.25 -19.18 -0.97
N ARG A 310 17.97 -18.25 -1.87
CA ARG A 310 18.55 -18.23 -3.23
C ARG A 310 19.87 -17.48 -3.32
N ASP A 311 20.24 -16.75 -2.26
CA ASP A 311 21.41 -15.88 -2.19
C ASP A 311 21.44 -14.77 -3.25
N VAL A 312 20.26 -14.24 -3.64
CA VAL A 312 20.13 -13.17 -4.63
C VAL A 312 19.59 -11.90 -4.01
N VAL A 313 19.84 -10.76 -4.66
CA VAL A 313 19.27 -9.46 -4.29
C VAL A 313 18.21 -9.09 -5.29
N MET A 314 17.04 -8.71 -4.79
CA MET A 314 15.91 -8.18 -5.56
C MET A 314 15.74 -6.70 -5.25
N ILE A 315 15.39 -5.90 -6.25
CA ILE A 315 14.93 -4.53 -6.03
C ILE A 315 13.41 -4.55 -5.93
N THR A 316 12.88 -3.98 -4.85
CA THR A 316 11.47 -4.14 -4.49
C THR A 316 10.76 -2.82 -4.26
N SER A 317 9.46 -2.83 -4.46
CA SER A 317 8.57 -1.77 -3.99
C SER A 317 8.17 -2.02 -2.55
N GLN A 318 8.17 -0.97 -1.72
CA GLN A 318 7.87 -1.02 -0.29
C GLN A 318 6.89 0.09 0.08
N ASN A 319 5.91 -0.23 0.93
CA ASN A 319 4.99 0.74 1.49
C ASN A 319 4.43 0.24 2.82
N HIS A 320 5.22 0.35 3.89
CA HIS A 320 4.80 -0.09 5.23
C HIS A 320 5.47 0.69 6.35
N GLY A 321 4.71 0.96 7.43
CA GLY A 321 5.18 1.61 8.65
C GLY A 321 5.36 0.66 9.83
N PHE A 322 5.01 -0.63 9.65
CA PHE A 322 5.18 -1.71 10.63
C PHE A 322 5.98 -2.85 10.03
N ALA A 323 6.62 -3.67 10.85
CA ALA A 323 7.38 -4.84 10.44
C ALA A 323 7.23 -5.96 11.48
N VAL A 324 7.41 -7.20 11.04
CA VAL A 324 7.52 -8.36 11.95
C VAL A 324 8.87 -8.31 12.66
N ASP A 325 8.87 -8.46 14.00
CA ASP A 325 10.08 -8.46 14.83
C ASP A 325 10.83 -9.78 14.66
N GLU A 326 11.97 -9.75 13.99
CA GLU A 326 12.81 -10.92 13.77
C GLU A 326 13.43 -11.49 15.06
N ASN A 327 13.68 -10.64 16.08
CA ASN A 327 14.35 -11.09 17.30
C ASN A 327 13.50 -12.07 18.12
N ASN A 328 12.21 -12.13 17.84
CA ASN A 328 11.26 -12.97 18.54
C ASN A 328 10.47 -13.90 17.60
N LEU A 329 11.09 -14.37 16.51
CA LEU A 329 10.44 -15.34 15.62
C LEU A 329 10.23 -16.68 16.33
N PRO A 330 8.99 -17.19 16.36
CA PRO A 330 8.70 -18.52 16.89
C PRO A 330 9.27 -19.63 15.99
N ASN A 331 9.52 -20.83 16.56
CA ASN A 331 10.16 -21.96 15.87
C ASN A 331 9.41 -22.46 14.62
N ASN A 332 8.13 -22.16 14.50
CA ASN A 332 7.31 -22.50 13.34
C ASN A 332 7.44 -21.50 12.18
N LEU A 333 8.27 -20.47 12.34
CA LEU A 333 8.59 -19.49 11.30
C LEU A 333 10.09 -19.48 10.99
N ARG A 334 10.43 -19.34 9.73
CA ARG A 334 11.79 -19.04 9.27
C ARG A 334 11.81 -17.75 8.46
N ALA A 335 12.86 -16.96 8.63
CA ALA A 335 13.11 -15.78 7.82
C ALA A 335 13.55 -16.20 6.41
N THR A 336 12.98 -15.61 5.38
CA THR A 336 13.32 -15.88 3.98
C THR A 336 13.95 -14.70 3.28
N HIS A 337 13.61 -13.47 3.69
CA HIS A 337 14.08 -12.25 3.05
C HIS A 337 14.45 -11.19 4.08
N LYS A 338 15.47 -10.35 3.76
CA LYS A 338 15.93 -9.23 4.58
C LYS A 338 16.19 -7.97 3.77
N SER A 339 15.82 -6.82 4.33
CA SER A 339 16.20 -5.51 3.79
C SER A 339 17.70 -5.30 3.89
N LEU A 340 18.32 -4.83 2.81
CA LEU A 340 19.74 -4.42 2.82
C LEU A 340 19.95 -2.97 3.29
N PHE A 341 18.87 -2.21 3.52
CA PHE A 341 18.98 -0.87 4.08
C PHE A 341 19.17 -0.87 5.60
N ASP A 342 18.43 -1.72 6.31
CA ASP A 342 18.39 -1.70 7.78
C ASP A 342 18.36 -3.09 8.44
N GLY A 343 18.38 -4.16 7.64
CA GLY A 343 18.34 -5.54 8.12
C GLY A 343 16.96 -6.01 8.58
N SER A 344 15.90 -5.21 8.43
CA SER A 344 14.55 -5.60 8.82
C SER A 344 14.06 -6.83 8.03
N LEU A 345 13.23 -7.64 8.69
CA LEU A 345 12.63 -8.83 8.13
C LEU A 345 11.68 -8.47 6.98
N GLN A 346 11.85 -9.14 5.84
CA GLN A 346 11.07 -8.87 4.62
C GLN A 346 10.29 -10.08 4.11
N GLY A 347 10.46 -11.24 4.72
CA GLY A 347 9.71 -12.43 4.33
C GLY A 347 9.81 -13.54 5.37
N ILE A 348 8.72 -14.27 5.55
CA ILE A 348 8.63 -15.46 6.41
C ILE A 348 7.98 -16.61 5.68
N HIS A 349 8.36 -17.81 6.07
CA HIS A 349 7.74 -19.06 5.65
C HIS A 349 7.47 -19.92 6.87
N ARG A 350 6.29 -20.56 6.94
CA ARG A 350 5.99 -21.54 7.98
C ARG A 350 6.75 -22.84 7.72
N THR A 351 7.28 -23.43 8.78
CA THR A 351 8.04 -24.69 8.68
C THR A 351 7.16 -25.94 8.67
N ASP A 352 5.91 -25.77 9.10
CA ASP A 352 4.93 -26.85 9.34
C ASP A 352 3.68 -26.78 8.43
N LYS A 353 3.52 -25.70 7.65
CA LYS A 353 2.37 -25.45 6.79
C LYS A 353 2.79 -24.80 5.47
N PRO A 354 2.03 -25.01 4.38
CA PRO A 354 2.31 -24.37 3.09
C PRO A 354 1.87 -22.89 3.12
N ALA A 355 2.47 -22.10 4.01
CA ALA A 355 2.13 -20.70 4.21
C ALA A 355 3.39 -19.85 4.24
N PHE A 356 3.42 -18.79 3.41
CA PHE A 356 4.52 -17.85 3.34
C PHE A 356 4.04 -16.43 3.09
N SER A 357 4.91 -15.45 3.26
CA SER A 357 4.55 -14.06 3.03
C SER A 357 5.76 -13.17 2.77
N PHE A 358 5.48 -12.01 2.19
CA PHE A 358 6.47 -11.01 1.84
C PHE A 358 6.02 -9.61 2.29
N GLN A 359 6.93 -8.86 2.92
CA GLN A 359 6.64 -7.53 3.46
C GLN A 359 6.51 -6.47 2.37
N GLY A 360 7.31 -6.58 1.31
CA GLY A 360 7.23 -5.67 0.16
C GLY A 360 6.07 -6.01 -0.77
N HIS A 361 6.03 -5.29 -1.89
CA HIS A 361 4.97 -5.37 -2.90
C HIS A 361 5.49 -6.06 -4.17
N PRO A 362 5.34 -7.40 -4.31
CA PRO A 362 5.80 -8.13 -5.48
C PRO A 362 5.00 -7.81 -6.76
N GLU A 363 3.82 -7.23 -6.59
CA GLU A 363 3.00 -6.70 -7.68
C GLU A 363 3.53 -5.39 -8.26
N ALA A 364 4.48 -4.73 -7.59
CA ALA A 364 4.95 -3.39 -7.95
C ALA A 364 3.81 -2.35 -8.00
N SER A 365 3.62 -1.72 -9.15
CA SER A 365 2.54 -0.76 -9.42
C SER A 365 2.46 0.40 -8.37
N PRO A 366 3.50 1.30 -8.40
CA PRO A 366 4.68 1.27 -9.26
C PRO A 366 5.82 0.44 -8.71
N GLY A 367 6.78 0.11 -9.57
CA GLY A 367 8.06 -0.42 -9.15
C GLY A 367 8.62 -1.54 -10.04
N PRO A 368 9.75 -2.14 -9.62
CA PRO A 368 10.38 -3.26 -10.29
C PRO A 368 9.61 -4.57 -10.06
N HIS A 369 9.78 -5.52 -10.98
CA HIS A 369 9.09 -6.81 -10.97
C HIS A 369 9.95 -7.98 -10.45
N ASP A 370 11.10 -7.72 -9.84
CA ASP A 370 12.06 -8.75 -9.38
C ASP A 370 11.41 -9.74 -8.40
N ALA A 371 10.43 -9.30 -7.60
CA ALA A 371 9.72 -10.12 -6.63
C ALA A 371 8.47 -10.83 -7.21
N ALA A 372 8.09 -10.58 -8.48
CA ALA A 372 6.94 -11.21 -9.11
C ALA A 372 6.94 -12.76 -9.07
N PRO A 373 8.10 -13.46 -9.10
CA PRO A 373 8.15 -14.93 -8.94
C PRO A 373 7.59 -15.46 -7.61
N LEU A 374 7.32 -14.62 -6.61
CA LEU A 374 6.64 -15.05 -5.39
C LEU A 374 5.18 -15.48 -5.66
N PHE A 375 4.54 -14.90 -6.67
CA PHE A 375 3.22 -15.38 -7.13
C PHE A 375 3.31 -16.78 -7.76
N ASP A 376 4.38 -17.06 -8.52
CA ASP A 376 4.60 -18.38 -9.13
C ASP A 376 4.81 -19.43 -8.05
N HIS A 377 5.58 -19.11 -7.00
CA HIS A 377 5.73 -19.98 -5.84
C HIS A 377 4.39 -20.31 -5.14
N PHE A 378 3.47 -19.35 -5.07
CA PHE A 378 2.14 -19.61 -4.53
C PHE A 378 1.36 -20.62 -5.39
N ILE A 379 1.46 -20.50 -6.71
CA ILE A 379 0.84 -21.46 -7.65
C ILE A 379 1.46 -22.85 -7.51
N ASP A 380 2.78 -22.95 -7.34
CA ASP A 380 3.45 -24.23 -7.10
C ASP A 380 2.91 -24.93 -5.84
N LEU A 381 2.73 -24.20 -4.74
CA LEU A 381 2.12 -24.72 -3.52
C LEU A 381 0.68 -25.20 -3.74
N ILE A 382 -0.13 -24.46 -4.52
CA ILE A 382 -1.49 -24.87 -4.88
C ILE A 382 -1.48 -26.16 -5.68
N ASN A 383 -0.58 -26.30 -6.67
CA ASN A 383 -0.44 -27.52 -7.44
C ASN A 383 -0.07 -28.73 -6.56
N GLU A 384 0.89 -28.54 -5.64
CA GLU A 384 1.27 -29.59 -4.67
C GLU A 384 0.11 -30.00 -3.75
N TYR A 385 -0.69 -29.02 -3.32
CA TYR A 385 -1.87 -29.27 -2.49
C TYR A 385 -2.92 -30.10 -3.24
N LYS A 386 -3.26 -29.71 -4.49
CA LYS A 386 -4.23 -30.43 -5.34
C LYS A 386 -3.74 -31.86 -5.64
N ALA A 387 -2.46 -32.04 -5.92
CA ALA A 387 -1.89 -33.36 -6.18
C ALA A 387 -1.98 -34.32 -4.98
N LYS A 388 -2.02 -33.80 -3.76
CA LYS A 388 -2.21 -34.62 -2.53
C LYS A 388 -3.67 -34.99 -2.27
N GLN A 389 -4.63 -34.32 -2.93
CA GLN A 389 -6.07 -34.58 -2.78
C GLN A 389 -6.63 -35.49 -3.89
N ALA A 390 -5.93 -35.61 -5.02
CA ALA A 390 -6.26 -36.47 -6.15
C ALA A 390 -5.83 -37.93 -5.90
#